data_852e0a9e1e126879421d2ecba78d61b7
#
_entry.id   852e0a9e1e126879421d2ecba78d61b7
#
_cell.length_a   1.000
_cell.length_b   1.000
_cell.length_c   1.000
_cell.angle_alpha   90.00
_cell.angle_beta   90.00
_cell.angle_gamma   90.00
#
_symmetry.space_group_name_H-M   'P 1'
#
loop_
_entity.id
_entity.type
_entity.pdbx_description
1 polymer ?
#
loop_
_entity_poly.entity_id
_entity_poly.type
_entity_poly.pdbx_seq_one_letter_code
_entity_poly.pdbx_strand_id
1 'polypeptide(L)'
;MSRVQLALNVTDIDAAVDFYGRLFGAEPAKRRSGYANFAIDQPPLKLVLIEAAEGGTLNHLGVELADTEEVGVAGDRLVTSGLVTREEMGVECCYALQDKVWVSDPDGAPWEWYTVLRDSPVMDATADCCGGETSCC
;
A
#
# COMPACT_ATOMS: atom_id res chain seq x y z
N MET A 1 15.97 4.68 -1.51
CA MET A 1 15.72 4.07 -0.18
C MET A 1 14.34 3.44 -0.15
N SER A 2 14.24 2.23 0.37
CA SER A 2 12.97 1.53 0.47
C SER A 2 12.44 1.56 1.90
N ARG A 3 11.14 1.34 2.05
CA ARG A 3 10.51 1.20 3.37
C ARG A 3 9.34 0.23 3.29
N VAL A 4 9.05 -0.42 4.41
CA VAL A 4 7.91 -1.33 4.50
C VAL A 4 6.61 -0.51 4.53
N GLN A 5 5.60 -1.01 3.83
CA GLN A 5 4.25 -0.50 3.90
C GLN A 5 3.38 -1.48 4.68
N LEU A 6 2.55 -0.92 5.54
CA LEU A 6 1.56 -1.67 6.30
C LEU A 6 0.21 -1.01 6.05
N ALA A 7 -0.70 -1.72 5.42
CA ALA A 7 -2.04 -1.21 5.13
C ALA A 7 -3.07 -1.96 5.99
N LEU A 8 -3.74 -1.22 6.86
CA LEU A 8 -4.67 -1.76 7.85
C LEU A 8 -6.10 -1.31 7.56
N ASN A 9 -7.04 -2.19 7.81
CA ASN A 9 -8.46 -1.85 7.81
C ASN A 9 -8.85 -1.29 9.17
N VAL A 10 -9.58 -0.18 9.17
CA VAL A 10 -10.07 0.49 10.38
C VAL A 10 -11.56 0.77 10.22
N THR A 11 -12.30 0.81 11.32
CA THR A 11 -13.74 1.07 11.26
C THR A 11 -14.06 2.56 11.27
N ASP A 12 -13.20 3.38 11.83
CA ASP A 12 -13.39 4.83 11.96
C ASP A 12 -12.08 5.51 11.62
N ILE A 13 -12.02 6.14 10.44
CA ILE A 13 -10.78 6.75 9.96
C ILE A 13 -10.31 7.90 10.87
N ASP A 14 -11.22 8.69 11.40
CA ASP A 14 -10.85 9.82 12.25
C ASP A 14 -10.23 9.34 13.58
N ALA A 15 -10.82 8.33 14.19
CA ALA A 15 -10.29 7.73 15.41
C ALA A 15 -8.92 7.07 15.15
N ALA A 16 -8.77 6.40 14.02
CA ALA A 16 -7.52 5.75 13.67
C ALA A 16 -6.41 6.76 13.40
N VAL A 17 -6.71 7.84 12.69
CA VAL A 17 -5.73 8.91 12.44
C VAL A 17 -5.27 9.53 13.75
N ASP A 18 -6.18 9.81 14.68
CA ASP A 18 -5.83 10.33 15.99
C ASP A 18 -4.91 9.37 16.75
N PHE A 19 -5.27 8.09 16.79
CA PHE A 19 -4.48 7.10 17.49
C PHE A 19 -3.08 6.94 16.92
N TYR A 20 -2.98 6.74 15.61
CA TYR A 20 -1.67 6.49 14.99
C TYR A 20 -0.81 7.74 14.93
N GLY A 21 -1.42 8.92 14.82
CA GLY A 21 -0.70 10.18 14.95
C GLY A 21 -0.03 10.33 16.30
N ARG A 22 -0.71 9.93 17.36
CA ARG A 22 -0.14 9.93 18.72
C ARG A 22 0.88 8.83 18.91
N LEU A 23 0.60 7.63 18.37
CA LEU A 23 1.50 6.49 18.52
C LEU A 23 2.88 6.77 17.92
N PHE A 24 2.92 7.39 16.76
CA PHE A 24 4.17 7.65 16.03
C PHE A 24 4.65 9.11 16.14
N GLY A 25 3.87 9.96 16.79
CA GLY A 25 4.23 11.39 16.89
C GLY A 25 4.30 12.08 15.52
N ALA A 26 3.35 11.79 14.65
CA ALA A 26 3.36 12.26 13.28
C ALA A 26 1.98 12.71 12.81
N GLU A 27 1.96 13.56 11.79
CA GLU A 27 0.74 13.96 11.10
C GLU A 27 0.58 13.10 9.83
N PRO A 28 -0.64 12.87 9.34
CA PRO A 28 -0.81 12.16 8.07
C PRO A 28 -0.10 12.88 6.93
N ALA A 29 0.56 12.13 6.07
CA ALA A 29 1.13 12.67 4.84
C ALA A 29 0.05 12.90 3.78
N LYS A 30 -1.00 12.10 3.80
CA LYS A 30 -2.13 12.23 2.90
C LYS A 30 -3.40 11.83 3.65
N ARG A 31 -4.48 12.56 3.40
CA ARG A 31 -5.78 12.25 3.98
C ARG A 31 -6.89 12.48 2.96
N ARG A 32 -7.78 11.48 2.84
CA ARG A 32 -8.96 11.53 1.96
C ARG A 32 -10.14 10.91 2.71
N SER A 33 -11.33 10.96 2.13
CA SER A 33 -12.49 10.32 2.71
C SER A 33 -12.24 8.81 2.88
N GLY A 34 -12.33 8.34 4.12
CA GLY A 34 -12.10 6.93 4.43
C GLY A 34 -10.67 6.43 4.22
N TYR A 35 -9.70 7.34 4.11
CA TYR A 35 -8.33 6.97 3.79
C TYR A 35 -7.33 7.92 4.45
N ALA A 36 -6.21 7.39 4.91
CA ALA A 36 -5.08 8.21 5.35
C ALA A 36 -3.79 7.43 5.19
N ASN A 37 -2.68 8.13 5.00
CA ASN A 37 -1.38 7.49 5.15
C ASN A 37 -0.41 8.37 5.92
N PHE A 38 0.55 7.70 6.54
CA PHE A 38 1.61 8.34 7.32
C PHE A 38 2.96 7.93 6.73
N ALA A 39 3.85 8.89 6.56
CA ALA A 39 5.25 8.64 6.21
C ALA A 39 6.06 8.73 7.50
N ILE A 40 6.36 7.59 8.10
CA ILE A 40 7.09 7.51 9.36
C ILE A 40 8.59 7.35 9.06
N ASP A 41 9.42 8.13 9.75
CA ASP A 41 10.87 8.05 9.57
C ASP A 41 11.54 7.04 10.50
N GLN A 42 11.03 6.90 11.71
CA GLN A 42 11.60 5.99 12.71
C GLN A 42 10.50 5.20 13.42
N PRO A 43 10.40 3.91 13.10
CA PRO A 43 11.10 3.17 12.04
C PRO A 43 10.63 3.60 10.65
N PRO A 44 11.43 3.38 9.59
CA PRO A 44 10.98 3.68 8.23
C PRO A 44 9.76 2.83 7.88
N LEU A 45 8.61 3.49 7.78
CA LEU A 45 7.32 2.81 7.61
C LEU A 45 6.36 3.72 6.86
N LYS A 46 5.69 3.16 5.86
CA LYS A 46 4.50 3.80 5.30
C LYS A 46 3.29 3.09 5.90
N LEU A 47 2.52 3.81 6.70
CA LEU A 47 1.31 3.29 7.31
C LEU A 47 0.11 3.78 6.52
N VAL A 48 -0.71 2.85 6.02
CA VAL A 48 -1.93 3.17 5.27
C VAL A 48 -3.13 2.70 6.09
N LEU A 49 -4.12 3.58 6.22
CA LEU A 49 -5.36 3.30 6.92
C LEU A 49 -6.52 3.39 5.94
N ILE A 50 -7.34 2.36 5.89
CA ILE A 50 -8.47 2.25 4.96
C ILE A 50 -9.71 1.92 5.77
N GLU A 51 -10.72 2.78 5.69
CA GLU A 51 -11.98 2.54 6.38
C GLU A 51 -12.71 1.37 5.75
N ALA A 52 -13.15 0.43 6.59
CA ALA A 52 -13.81 -0.79 6.16
C ALA A 52 -14.83 -1.22 7.22
N ALA A 53 -15.73 -2.11 6.84
CA ALA A 53 -16.74 -2.63 7.75
C ALA A 53 -16.12 -3.35 8.94
N GLU A 54 -15.01 -4.06 8.73
CA GLU A 54 -14.26 -4.73 9.80
C GLU A 54 -12.89 -4.09 9.94
N GLY A 55 -12.66 -3.52 11.13
CA GLY A 55 -11.35 -2.98 11.49
C GLY A 55 -10.50 -3.99 12.22
N GLY A 56 -9.25 -3.61 12.47
CA GLY A 56 -8.31 -4.48 13.16
C GLY A 56 -7.83 -5.64 12.31
N THR A 57 -7.96 -5.54 10.99
CA THR A 57 -7.54 -6.57 10.03
C THR A 57 -6.51 -6.01 9.07
N LEU A 58 -5.72 -6.91 8.48
CA LEU A 58 -4.72 -6.55 7.48
C LEU A 58 -5.40 -6.40 6.11
N ASN A 59 -5.15 -5.28 5.44
CA ASN A 59 -5.57 -5.13 4.04
C ASN A 59 -4.50 -5.72 3.12
N HIS A 60 -3.28 -5.20 3.21
CA HIS A 60 -2.13 -5.74 2.47
C HIS A 60 -0.84 -5.20 3.07
N LEU A 61 0.27 -5.75 2.59
CA LEU A 61 1.62 -5.33 2.96
C LEU A 61 2.34 -4.86 1.71
N GLY A 62 3.48 -4.23 1.89
CA GLY A 62 4.25 -3.83 0.72
C GLY A 62 5.64 -3.34 1.04
N VAL A 63 6.38 -3.08 -0.02
CA VAL A 63 7.67 -2.42 0.02
C VAL A 63 7.63 -1.26 -0.97
N GLU A 64 7.77 -0.05 -0.49
CA GLU A 64 7.84 1.12 -1.34
C GLU A 64 9.27 1.32 -1.81
N LEU A 65 9.43 1.43 -3.13
CA LEU A 65 10.71 1.56 -3.80
C LEU A 65 10.86 2.96 -4.39
N ALA A 66 12.09 3.31 -4.76
CA ALA A 66 12.40 4.67 -5.20
C ALA A 66 11.90 4.96 -6.62
N ASP A 67 11.91 3.95 -7.52
CA ASP A 67 11.57 4.16 -8.92
C ASP A 67 11.13 2.87 -9.61
N THR A 68 10.68 3.01 -10.86
CA THR A 68 10.20 1.89 -11.67
C THR A 68 11.30 0.87 -11.97
N GLU A 69 12.55 1.31 -12.09
CA GLU A 69 13.66 0.39 -12.32
C GLU A 69 13.81 -0.57 -11.15
N GLU A 70 13.70 -0.07 -9.92
CA GLU A 70 13.75 -0.91 -8.71
C GLU A 70 12.58 -1.88 -8.66
N VAL A 71 11.39 -1.48 -9.11
CA VAL A 71 10.23 -2.38 -9.20
C VAL A 71 10.53 -3.52 -10.17
N GLY A 72 11.13 -3.21 -11.34
CA GLY A 72 11.52 -4.22 -12.32
C GLY A 72 12.54 -5.20 -11.76
N VAL A 73 13.56 -4.69 -11.09
CA VAL A 73 14.60 -5.54 -10.47
C VAL A 73 13.97 -6.44 -9.40
N ALA A 74 13.09 -5.91 -8.57
CA ALA A 74 12.39 -6.71 -7.56
C ALA A 74 11.55 -7.80 -8.22
N GLY A 75 10.79 -7.45 -9.26
CA GLY A 75 9.96 -8.42 -9.99
C GLY A 75 10.78 -9.56 -10.57
N ASP A 76 11.92 -9.24 -11.19
CA ASP A 76 12.81 -10.25 -11.74
C ASP A 76 13.36 -11.17 -10.65
N ARG A 77 13.74 -10.61 -9.51
CA ARG A 77 14.24 -11.40 -8.39
C ARG A 77 13.16 -12.36 -7.85
N LEU A 78 11.93 -11.88 -7.73
CA LEU A 78 10.82 -12.70 -7.24
C LEU A 78 10.53 -13.85 -8.18
N VAL A 79 10.49 -13.59 -9.49
CA VAL A 79 10.28 -14.64 -10.50
C VAL A 79 11.43 -15.65 -10.47
N THR A 80 12.67 -15.18 -10.39
CA THR A 80 13.85 -16.06 -10.31
C THR A 80 13.81 -16.94 -9.06
N SER A 81 13.20 -16.44 -7.98
CA SER A 81 13.02 -17.22 -6.75
C SER A 81 11.89 -18.25 -6.83
N GLY A 82 11.18 -18.31 -7.96
CA GLY A 82 10.09 -19.26 -8.16
C GLY A 82 8.72 -18.78 -7.67
N LEU A 83 8.57 -17.49 -7.36
CA LEU A 83 7.30 -16.94 -6.92
C LEU A 83 6.44 -16.52 -8.10
N VAL A 84 5.13 -16.68 -7.95
CA VAL A 84 4.17 -16.24 -8.96
C VAL A 84 3.89 -14.76 -8.73
N THR A 85 4.13 -13.94 -9.75
CA THR A 85 3.95 -12.49 -9.67
C THR A 85 2.85 -12.00 -10.60
N ARG A 86 2.30 -10.82 -10.27
CA ARG A 86 1.37 -10.11 -11.14
C ARG A 86 1.83 -8.65 -11.22
N GLU A 87 2.11 -8.18 -12.44
CA GLU A 87 2.54 -6.82 -12.66
C GLU A 87 1.36 -5.90 -12.94
N GLU A 88 1.43 -4.69 -12.41
CA GLU A 88 0.48 -3.61 -12.72
C GLU A 88 1.28 -2.33 -12.92
N MET A 89 1.43 -1.91 -14.18
CA MET A 89 2.21 -0.72 -14.52
C MET A 89 1.28 0.43 -14.89
N GLY A 90 1.57 1.62 -14.36
CA GLY A 90 0.80 2.82 -14.65
C GLY A 90 -0.62 2.76 -14.15
N VAL A 91 -0.87 2.15 -12.98
CA VAL A 91 -2.21 2.04 -12.41
C VAL A 91 -2.46 3.14 -11.40
N GLU A 92 -3.68 3.66 -11.38
CA GLU A 92 -4.11 4.63 -10.38
C GLU A 92 -4.81 3.90 -9.25
N CYS A 93 -4.20 3.97 -8.08
CA CYS A 93 -4.69 3.28 -6.89
C CYS A 93 -4.26 4.03 -5.65
N CYS A 94 -5.10 4.07 -4.63
CA CYS A 94 -4.76 4.70 -3.36
C CYS A 94 -4.33 6.16 -3.51
N TYR A 95 -5.02 6.87 -4.39
CA TYR A 95 -4.76 8.28 -4.70
C TYR A 95 -3.35 8.53 -5.24
N ALA A 96 -2.81 7.56 -5.97
CA ALA A 96 -1.49 7.68 -6.59
C ALA A 96 -1.43 6.89 -7.89
N LEU A 97 -0.64 7.39 -8.85
CA LEU A 97 -0.25 6.63 -10.04
C LEU A 97 0.95 5.78 -9.65
N GLN A 98 0.91 4.50 -9.91
CA GLN A 98 1.90 3.56 -9.40
C GLN A 98 2.30 2.50 -10.42
N ASP A 99 3.53 2.03 -10.29
CA ASP A 99 3.99 0.78 -10.89
C ASP A 99 4.21 -0.21 -9.75
N LYS A 100 3.79 -1.46 -9.94
CA LYS A 100 3.87 -2.45 -8.88
C LYS A 100 3.93 -3.89 -9.37
N VAL A 101 4.45 -4.74 -8.50
CA VAL A 101 4.45 -6.19 -8.66
C VAL A 101 3.82 -6.80 -7.40
N TRP A 102 2.85 -7.66 -7.58
CA TRP A 102 2.16 -8.34 -6.49
C TRP A 102 2.64 -9.78 -6.34
N VAL A 103 2.77 -10.22 -5.10
CA VAL A 103 2.89 -11.63 -4.72
C VAL A 103 1.97 -11.88 -3.54
N SER A 104 1.55 -13.13 -3.35
CA SER A 104 0.80 -13.52 -2.16
C SER A 104 1.59 -14.53 -1.37
N ASP A 105 1.53 -14.44 -0.04
CA ASP A 105 2.15 -15.43 0.81
C ASP A 105 1.32 -16.74 0.79
N PRO A 106 1.78 -17.82 1.47
CA PRO A 106 1.05 -19.10 1.44
C PRO A 106 -0.38 -19.04 1.97
N ASP A 107 -0.69 -18.06 2.82
CA ASP A 107 -2.04 -17.88 3.37
C ASP A 107 -2.85 -16.84 2.61
N GLY A 108 -2.31 -16.32 1.51
CA GLY A 108 -3.02 -15.37 0.66
C GLY A 108 -2.83 -13.91 1.06
N ALA A 109 -1.94 -13.59 2.01
CA ALA A 109 -1.66 -12.20 2.34
C ALA A 109 -0.93 -11.54 1.18
N PRO A 110 -1.48 -10.45 0.60
CA PRO A 110 -0.89 -9.85 -0.58
C PRO A 110 0.22 -8.86 -0.19
N TRP A 111 1.32 -8.95 -0.93
CA TRP A 111 2.44 -8.02 -0.83
C TRP A 111 2.61 -7.31 -2.15
N GLU A 112 2.71 -5.97 -2.11
CA GLU A 112 3.06 -5.19 -3.30
C GLU A 112 4.46 -4.61 -3.15
N TRP A 113 5.26 -4.74 -4.21
CA TRP A 113 6.52 -4.05 -4.37
C TRP A 113 6.26 -2.95 -5.38
N TYR A 114 6.34 -1.66 -4.97
CA TYR A 114 5.76 -0.59 -5.77
C TYR A 114 6.54 0.71 -5.66
N THR A 115 6.29 1.58 -6.63
CA THR A 115 6.75 2.96 -6.58
C THR A 115 5.60 3.89 -6.93
N VAL A 116 5.56 5.05 -6.30
CA VAL A 116 4.59 6.10 -6.58
C VAL A 116 5.18 7.05 -7.60
N LEU A 117 4.51 7.21 -8.74
CA LEU A 117 4.96 8.08 -9.82
C LEU A 117 4.45 9.52 -9.63
N ARG A 118 3.19 9.67 -9.19
CA ARG A 118 2.58 10.96 -8.87
C ARG A 118 1.28 10.76 -8.11
N ASP A 119 0.77 11.83 -7.52
CA ASP A 119 -0.55 11.82 -6.88
C ASP A 119 -1.66 11.64 -7.91
N SER A 120 -2.77 11.08 -7.45
CA SER A 120 -4.00 10.93 -8.25
C SER A 120 -5.21 11.29 -7.38
N PRO A 121 -6.27 11.86 -7.97
CA PRO A 121 -7.51 12.12 -7.24
C PRO A 121 -8.38 10.87 -7.07
N VAL A 122 -7.97 9.73 -7.60
CA VAL A 122 -8.78 8.50 -7.67
C VAL A 122 -8.26 7.47 -6.68
N MET A 123 -9.18 6.89 -5.88
CA MET A 123 -8.85 5.80 -4.98
C MET A 123 -8.57 4.51 -5.75
N ASP A 124 -9.40 4.22 -6.73
CA ASP A 124 -9.33 3.00 -7.52
C ASP A 124 -9.86 3.28 -8.93
N ALA A 125 -8.96 3.27 -9.89
CA ALA A 125 -9.33 3.49 -11.30
C ALA A 125 -9.71 2.18 -12.00
N THR A 126 -9.31 1.03 -11.44
CA THR A 126 -9.66 -0.28 -11.97
C THR A 126 -9.94 -1.23 -10.81
N ALA A 127 -10.87 -2.15 -11.00
CA ALA A 127 -11.26 -3.11 -9.96
C ALA A 127 -10.12 -4.03 -9.50
N ASP A 128 -9.01 -4.04 -10.22
CA ASP A 128 -7.92 -4.98 -9.99
C ASP A 128 -6.69 -4.35 -9.34
N CYS A 129 -6.72 -3.08 -8.98
CA CYS A 129 -5.53 -2.41 -8.51
C CYS A 129 -5.03 -2.90 -7.14
N CYS A 130 -5.83 -3.66 -6.42
CA CYS A 130 -5.49 -4.10 -5.07
C CYS A 130 -5.57 -5.59 -4.87
N GLY A 131 -4.97 -6.35 -5.74
CA GLY A 131 -4.83 -7.78 -5.51
C GLY A 131 -6.07 -8.62 -5.75
N GLY A 132 -7.10 -8.08 -6.36
CA GLY A 132 -8.25 -8.89 -6.79
C GLY A 132 -9.35 -9.06 -5.76
N GLU A 133 -9.29 -8.36 -4.66
CA GLU A 133 -10.36 -8.36 -3.68
C GLU A 133 -11.15 -7.04 -3.74
N THR A 134 -12.33 -7.05 -3.16
CA THR A 134 -13.28 -5.94 -3.27
C THR A 134 -12.86 -4.65 -2.58
N SER A 135 -11.83 -4.70 -1.78
CA SER A 135 -11.37 -3.53 -1.03
C SER A 135 -9.99 -3.15 -1.50
N CYS A 136 -9.90 -2.09 -2.24
CA CYS A 136 -8.63 -1.63 -2.77
C CYS A 136 -7.83 -0.86 -1.75
N CYS A 137 -6.54 -1.07 -1.78
CA CYS A 137 -5.53 -0.26 -1.09
C CYS A 137 -5.99 0.55 0.08
#